data_30e7b4743e95b15e77b89f64ac6eb135
#
_entry.id   30e7b4743e95b15e77b89f64ac6eb135
#
_cell.length_a   1.000
_cell.length_b   1.000
_cell.length_c   1.000
_cell.angle_alpha   90.00
_cell.angle_beta   90.00
_cell.angle_gamma   90.00
#
_symmetry.space_group_name_H-M   'P 1'
#
loop_
_entity.id
_entity.type
_entity.pdbx_description
1 polymer ?
#
loop_
_entity_poly.entity_id
_entity_poly.type
_entity_poly.pdbx_seq_one_letter_code
_entity_poly.pdbx_strand_id
1 'polypeptide(L)'
;MKRWKWSAVLAALVALAIMFVGCNSGTGNSAQPAKKEEQNPEQAAFPVTVKDGLGEEVTIKAEPQKIVSLIPSNTEIAYALGLGEKIVGVSDFDNYPDDVKTKTKVGSMEFNVEKIISLKPDLVLAHASSAHNAKDGLQQLKDAGITVLVINSATSFNDVYASIKLIGQATGTADKAEQVIHDMKAKLAQMKEKAKQIPADKQVNVWVEVEPPPQLYTAGKGTFMDEMLQVISARNVAGDLEGWPMVTEEQAVAYKPDVIITTYSGAEQVLKRTAWKDVPAVKNKRVYDVNTDLVSRPGPRLVEGVEELAKAIYPDVFK
;
A
#
# COMPACT_ATOMS: atom_id res chain seq x y z
N MET A 1 -34.39 39.92 34.99
CA MET A 1 -35.30 39.59 36.14
C MET A 1 -35.51 38.08 36.05
N LYS A 2 -35.18 37.28 36.88
CA LYS A 2 -35.17 36.90 38.27
C LYS A 2 -34.08 35.87 38.55
N ARG A 3 -33.23 36.21 39.49
CA ARG A 3 -32.30 35.32 40.18
C ARG A 3 -33.10 34.42 41.13
N TRP A 4 -32.70 33.16 41.35
CA TRP A 4 -32.84 32.56 42.68
C TRP A 4 -31.71 31.60 42.97
N LYS A 5 -31.12 31.87 44.13
CA LYS A 5 -30.08 31.18 44.86
C LYS A 5 -30.74 30.21 45.87
N TRP A 6 -29.84 29.42 46.49
CA TRP A 6 -29.90 28.77 47.82
C TRP A 6 -29.92 27.24 47.71
N SER A 7 -29.27 26.47 48.53
CA SER A 7 -28.19 26.63 49.52
C SER A 7 -27.83 25.21 49.97
N ALA A 8 -26.59 25.04 50.40
CA ALA A 8 -25.98 23.89 51.02
C ALA A 8 -26.72 23.42 52.32
N VAL A 9 -26.63 22.12 52.62
CA VAL A 9 -26.64 21.60 54.00
C VAL A 9 -25.65 20.47 54.14
N LEU A 10 -24.79 20.65 55.14
CA LEU A 10 -23.80 19.77 55.75
C LEU A 10 -24.45 18.70 56.62
N ALA A 11 -23.71 17.63 56.91
CA ALA A 11 -23.41 16.97 58.18
C ALA A 11 -23.31 15.45 57.97
N ALA A 12 -22.26 14.75 58.16
CA ALA A 12 -21.34 14.46 59.27
C ALA A 12 -21.75 13.23 60.12
N LEU A 13 -20.78 12.32 60.29
CA LEU A 13 -20.53 11.34 61.36
C LEU A 13 -21.40 10.07 61.40
N VAL A 14 -20.81 8.85 61.47
CA VAL A 14 -20.23 8.20 62.68
C VAL A 14 -19.43 6.93 62.28
N ALA A 15 -18.25 6.79 62.85
CA ALA A 15 -17.42 5.60 62.88
C ALA A 15 -17.97 4.54 63.83
N LEU A 16 -17.84 3.27 63.51
CA LEU A 16 -17.80 2.21 64.51
C LEU A 16 -16.80 1.09 64.10
N ALA A 17 -15.73 1.02 64.85
CA ALA A 17 -14.78 -0.08 64.87
C ALA A 17 -15.32 -1.23 65.70
N ILE A 18 -15.23 -2.44 65.19
CA ILE A 18 -15.30 -3.67 66.06
C ILE A 18 -14.14 -4.55 65.68
N MET A 19 -13.18 -4.68 66.61
CA MET A 19 -12.15 -5.71 66.61
C MET A 19 -12.79 -7.06 67.05
N PHE A 20 -12.48 -8.09 66.29
CA PHE A 20 -12.49 -9.46 66.83
C PHE A 20 -11.14 -10.12 66.59
N VAL A 21 -10.43 -10.35 67.68
CA VAL A 21 -9.25 -11.23 67.78
C VAL A 21 -9.75 -12.65 67.88
N GLY A 22 -9.24 -13.52 67.02
CA GLY A 22 -9.47 -14.92 67.10
C GLY A 22 -8.24 -15.69 66.57
N CYS A 23 -7.33 -16.07 67.42
CA CYS A 23 -6.27 -17.03 67.11
C CYS A 23 -6.87 -18.41 66.86
N ASN A 24 -6.55 -19.03 65.77
CA ASN A 24 -6.40 -20.49 65.72
C ASN A 24 -5.28 -20.90 64.78
N SER A 25 -4.35 -21.68 65.29
CA SER A 25 -3.19 -22.30 64.67
C SER A 25 -3.62 -23.44 63.77
N GLY A 26 -3.05 -23.53 62.56
CA GLY A 26 -3.14 -24.78 61.78
C GLY A 26 -2.66 -24.63 60.32
N THR A 27 -1.44 -25.11 60.08
CA THR A 27 -0.89 -25.71 58.83
C THR A 27 -0.96 -24.96 57.55
N GLY A 28 0.23 -24.76 57.01
CA GLY A 28 0.55 -24.05 55.79
C GLY A 28 -0.15 -24.53 54.52
N ASN A 29 -0.47 -23.56 53.73
CA ASN A 29 -0.51 -23.72 52.28
C ASN A 29 -0.10 -22.39 51.66
N SER A 30 1.09 -22.36 51.10
CA SER A 30 1.62 -21.21 50.38
C SER A 30 0.78 -20.93 49.13
N ALA A 31 -0.14 -19.99 49.21
CA ALA A 31 -0.78 -19.44 48.03
C ALA A 31 0.25 -18.60 47.24
N GLN A 32 0.72 -19.16 46.14
CA GLN A 32 1.45 -18.45 45.11
C GLN A 32 0.60 -17.27 44.61
N PRO A 33 1.17 -16.09 44.45
CA PRO A 33 0.43 -14.99 43.81
C PRO A 33 0.11 -15.41 42.38
N ALA A 34 -1.16 -15.30 42.00
CA ALA A 34 -1.63 -15.50 40.64
C ALA A 34 -0.76 -14.62 39.71
N LYS A 35 0.01 -15.28 38.83
CA LYS A 35 0.60 -14.60 37.69
C LYS A 35 -0.53 -13.91 36.95
N LYS A 36 -0.46 -12.57 36.84
CA LYS A 36 -1.17 -11.85 35.81
C LYS A 36 -0.75 -12.50 34.50
N GLU A 37 -1.66 -13.15 33.82
CA GLU A 37 -1.50 -13.47 32.42
C GLU A 37 -1.25 -12.12 31.72
N GLU A 38 -0.02 -11.94 31.23
CA GLU A 38 0.27 -10.94 30.24
C GLU A 38 -0.67 -11.26 29.06
N GLN A 39 -1.64 -10.40 28.83
CA GLN A 39 -2.47 -10.44 27.64
C GLN A 39 -1.51 -10.29 26.47
N ASN A 40 -1.30 -11.41 25.78
CA ASN A 40 -0.68 -11.43 24.47
C ASN A 40 -1.42 -10.46 23.56
N PRO A 41 -0.74 -9.58 22.77
CA PRO A 41 -1.42 -8.65 21.87
C PRO A 41 -2.44 -9.42 21.04
N GLU A 42 -3.64 -8.88 20.93
CA GLU A 42 -4.83 -9.50 20.34
C GLU A 42 -4.48 -10.12 18.97
N GLN A 43 -4.23 -11.40 18.99
CA GLN A 43 -4.17 -12.22 17.79
C GLN A 43 -5.55 -12.14 17.15
N ALA A 44 -5.66 -11.62 15.92
CA ALA A 44 -6.93 -11.43 15.24
C ALA A 44 -7.78 -12.69 15.35
N ALA A 45 -8.93 -12.58 16.03
CA ALA A 45 -9.81 -13.71 16.24
C ALA A 45 -10.49 -14.10 14.92
N PHE A 46 -10.15 -15.24 14.36
CA PHE A 46 -10.89 -15.83 13.25
C PHE A 46 -12.17 -16.53 13.76
N PRO A 47 -13.27 -16.55 12.95
CA PRO A 47 -13.38 -16.04 11.59
C PRO A 47 -13.40 -14.51 11.51
N VAL A 48 -12.83 -13.94 10.42
CA VAL A 48 -12.92 -12.53 10.12
C VAL A 48 -13.68 -12.32 8.81
N THR A 49 -14.58 -11.33 8.78
CA THR A 49 -15.29 -10.94 7.55
C THR A 49 -14.82 -9.55 7.13
N VAL A 50 -14.40 -9.42 5.89
CA VAL A 50 -13.95 -8.17 5.28
C VAL A 50 -14.74 -7.87 4.02
N LYS A 51 -14.79 -6.59 3.64
CA LYS A 51 -15.36 -6.17 2.36
C LYS A 51 -14.23 -6.05 1.35
N ASP A 52 -14.32 -6.78 0.26
CA ASP A 52 -13.31 -6.85 -0.78
C ASP A 52 -13.38 -5.68 -1.79
N GLY A 53 -12.47 -5.67 -2.76
CA GLY A 53 -12.36 -4.64 -3.79
C GLY A 53 -13.53 -4.58 -4.78
N LEU A 54 -14.40 -5.56 -4.80
CA LEU A 54 -15.64 -5.55 -5.57
C LEU A 54 -16.85 -5.18 -4.70
N GLY A 55 -16.62 -4.94 -3.39
CA GLY A 55 -17.66 -4.64 -2.43
C GLY A 55 -18.39 -5.88 -1.89
N GLU A 56 -17.90 -7.09 -2.16
CA GLU A 56 -18.42 -8.33 -1.63
C GLU A 56 -17.90 -8.61 -0.22
N GLU A 57 -18.72 -9.22 0.63
CA GLU A 57 -18.29 -9.71 1.94
C GLU A 57 -17.57 -11.06 1.78
N VAL A 58 -16.33 -11.12 2.26
CA VAL A 58 -15.50 -12.31 2.23
C VAL A 58 -15.18 -12.73 3.67
N THR A 59 -15.58 -13.96 4.02
CA THR A 59 -15.29 -14.52 5.36
C THR A 59 -14.08 -15.45 5.28
N ILE A 60 -13.03 -15.10 6.00
CA ILE A 60 -11.85 -15.92 6.21
C ILE A 60 -12.05 -16.71 7.51
N LYS A 61 -12.20 -18.04 7.40
CA LYS A 61 -12.60 -18.91 8.51
C LYS A 61 -11.52 -19.13 9.55
N ALA A 62 -10.27 -19.16 9.12
CA ALA A 62 -9.08 -19.36 9.94
C ALA A 62 -7.91 -18.58 9.35
N GLU A 63 -6.87 -18.38 10.14
CA GLU A 63 -5.63 -17.74 9.68
C GLU A 63 -5.05 -18.50 8.46
N PRO A 64 -4.90 -17.84 7.28
CA PRO A 64 -4.38 -18.50 6.10
C PRO A 64 -2.94 -19.00 6.30
N GLN A 65 -2.68 -20.24 5.94
CA GLN A 65 -1.34 -20.86 6.00
C GLN A 65 -0.72 -21.02 4.61
N LYS A 66 -1.55 -21.03 3.55
CA LYS A 66 -1.13 -21.12 2.15
C LYS A 66 -1.82 -20.04 1.34
N ILE A 67 -1.03 -19.13 0.82
CA ILE A 67 -1.53 -17.96 0.07
C ILE A 67 -1.00 -18.03 -1.36
N VAL A 68 -1.87 -17.79 -2.33
CA VAL A 68 -1.50 -17.51 -3.71
C VAL A 68 -1.77 -16.04 -4.00
N SER A 69 -0.82 -15.35 -4.60
CA SER A 69 -0.96 -13.96 -5.02
C SER A 69 -0.92 -13.85 -6.54
N LEU A 70 -1.91 -13.16 -7.13
CA LEU A 70 -2.08 -13.09 -8.60
C LEU A 70 -1.50 -11.82 -9.23
N ILE A 71 -0.90 -10.92 -8.42
CA ILE A 71 -0.29 -9.68 -8.92
C ILE A 71 0.86 -9.22 -7.99
N PRO A 72 1.94 -8.63 -8.53
CA PRO A 72 3.11 -8.23 -7.75
C PRO A 72 2.81 -7.29 -6.57
N SER A 73 1.91 -6.32 -6.72
CA SER A 73 1.56 -5.40 -5.62
C SER A 73 1.04 -6.13 -4.38
N ASN A 74 0.14 -7.12 -4.56
CA ASN A 74 -0.39 -7.92 -3.46
C ASN A 74 0.71 -8.79 -2.83
N THR A 75 1.59 -9.35 -3.66
CA THR A 75 2.74 -10.14 -3.21
C THR A 75 3.67 -9.29 -2.35
N GLU A 76 4.05 -8.12 -2.81
CA GLU A 76 4.93 -7.20 -2.07
C GLU A 76 4.30 -6.76 -0.73
N ILE A 77 2.98 -6.53 -0.71
CA ILE A 77 2.24 -6.26 0.54
C ILE A 77 2.33 -7.50 1.47
N ALA A 78 2.03 -8.70 0.97
CA ALA A 78 2.08 -9.91 1.78
C ALA A 78 3.47 -10.15 2.39
N TYR A 79 4.54 -9.94 1.61
CA TYR A 79 5.92 -10.03 2.14
C TYR A 79 6.22 -8.95 3.18
N ALA A 80 5.79 -7.71 2.98
CA ALA A 80 5.95 -6.64 3.96
C ALA A 80 5.20 -6.91 5.28
N LEU A 81 4.12 -7.68 5.22
CA LEU A 81 3.36 -8.16 6.37
C LEU A 81 3.97 -9.41 7.05
N GLY A 82 5.10 -9.92 6.52
CA GLY A 82 5.78 -11.10 7.07
C GLY A 82 5.19 -12.44 6.64
N LEU A 83 4.40 -12.47 5.57
CA LEU A 83 3.70 -13.67 5.09
C LEU A 83 4.49 -14.46 4.03
N GLY A 84 5.76 -14.14 3.78
CA GLY A 84 6.56 -14.75 2.71
C GLY A 84 6.60 -16.28 2.75
N GLU A 85 6.74 -16.87 3.93
CA GLU A 85 6.74 -18.34 4.12
C GLU A 85 5.38 -18.97 3.76
N LYS A 86 4.29 -18.22 3.88
CA LYS A 86 2.93 -18.68 3.54
C LYS A 86 2.60 -18.54 2.05
N ILE A 87 3.39 -17.78 1.29
CA ILE A 87 3.20 -17.64 -0.16
C ILE A 87 3.66 -18.93 -0.85
N VAL A 88 2.73 -19.63 -1.48
CA VAL A 88 2.97 -20.91 -2.20
C VAL A 88 2.90 -20.74 -3.73
N GLY A 89 2.33 -19.66 -4.21
CA GLY A 89 2.23 -19.34 -5.63
C GLY A 89 2.13 -17.85 -5.89
N VAL A 90 2.74 -17.40 -6.98
CA VAL A 90 2.80 -16.00 -7.39
C VAL A 90 2.61 -15.86 -8.91
N SER A 91 2.29 -14.66 -9.40
CA SER A 91 2.17 -14.41 -10.83
C SER A 91 3.52 -14.50 -11.55
N ASP A 92 3.49 -14.62 -12.88
CA ASP A 92 4.72 -14.63 -13.70
C ASP A 92 5.48 -13.29 -13.64
N PHE A 93 4.78 -12.19 -13.32
CA PHE A 93 5.35 -10.85 -13.20
C PHE A 93 6.05 -10.58 -11.86
N ASP A 94 5.92 -11.49 -10.89
CA ASP A 94 6.53 -11.35 -9.59
C ASP A 94 8.05 -11.55 -9.66
N ASN A 95 8.80 -10.56 -9.21
CA ASN A 95 10.27 -10.54 -9.20
C ASN A 95 10.87 -10.01 -7.89
N TYR A 96 10.04 -9.60 -6.92
CA TYR A 96 10.46 -9.06 -5.63
C TYR A 96 9.56 -9.56 -4.48
N PRO A 97 10.16 -9.87 -3.30
CA PRO A 97 11.60 -9.99 -3.06
C PRO A 97 12.22 -11.20 -3.80
N ASP A 98 13.54 -11.38 -3.72
CA ASP A 98 14.22 -12.48 -4.44
C ASP A 98 13.64 -13.86 -4.16
N ASP A 99 13.07 -14.08 -2.99
CA ASP A 99 12.39 -15.32 -2.59
C ASP A 99 11.25 -15.74 -3.53
N VAL A 100 10.56 -14.78 -4.17
CA VAL A 100 9.48 -15.09 -5.13
C VAL A 100 9.95 -15.91 -6.34
N LYS A 101 11.26 -15.90 -6.62
CA LYS A 101 11.86 -16.72 -7.69
C LYS A 101 11.77 -18.21 -7.40
N THR A 102 11.63 -18.58 -6.12
CA THR A 102 11.48 -19.97 -5.66
C THR A 102 10.02 -20.44 -5.63
N LYS A 103 9.07 -19.52 -5.67
CA LYS A 103 7.65 -19.82 -5.56
C LYS A 103 7.08 -20.32 -6.90
N THR A 104 6.00 -21.10 -6.81
CA THR A 104 5.33 -21.63 -8.00
C THR A 104 4.72 -20.48 -8.82
N LYS A 105 5.09 -20.36 -10.09
CA LYS A 105 4.46 -19.44 -11.02
C LYS A 105 3.11 -19.99 -11.47
N VAL A 106 2.04 -19.21 -11.30
CA VAL A 106 0.66 -19.64 -11.57
C VAL A 106 0.03 -18.98 -12.80
N GLY A 107 0.82 -18.24 -13.57
CA GLY A 107 0.36 -17.50 -14.76
C GLY A 107 0.39 -15.99 -14.55
N SER A 108 -0.14 -15.26 -15.50
CA SER A 108 -0.14 -13.79 -15.52
C SER A 108 -1.57 -13.23 -15.55
N MET A 109 -1.95 -12.50 -16.61
CA MET A 109 -3.33 -12.00 -16.78
C MET A 109 -4.34 -13.16 -16.88
N GLU A 110 -3.92 -14.25 -17.49
CA GLU A 110 -4.61 -15.54 -17.49
C GLU A 110 -3.86 -16.48 -16.54
N PHE A 111 -4.40 -16.71 -15.35
CA PHE A 111 -3.80 -17.62 -14.39
C PHE A 111 -4.32 -19.06 -14.57
N ASN A 112 -3.48 -20.02 -14.20
CA ASN A 112 -3.81 -21.45 -14.31
C ASN A 112 -4.58 -21.94 -13.08
N VAL A 113 -5.90 -22.05 -13.21
CA VAL A 113 -6.83 -22.47 -12.15
C VAL A 113 -6.47 -23.84 -11.57
N GLU A 114 -6.19 -24.82 -12.44
CA GLU A 114 -5.84 -26.20 -12.00
C GLU A 114 -4.56 -26.21 -11.17
N LYS A 115 -3.56 -25.43 -11.59
CA LYS A 115 -2.30 -25.29 -10.88
C LYS A 115 -2.51 -24.65 -9.51
N ILE A 116 -3.35 -23.61 -9.43
CA ILE A 116 -3.69 -22.97 -8.15
C ILE A 116 -4.40 -23.98 -7.24
N ILE A 117 -5.40 -24.69 -7.73
CA ILE A 117 -6.12 -25.72 -6.94
C ILE A 117 -5.16 -26.80 -6.45
N SER A 118 -4.18 -27.21 -7.25
CA SER A 118 -3.19 -28.23 -6.86
C SER A 118 -2.28 -27.79 -5.70
N LEU A 119 -2.06 -26.49 -5.54
CA LEU A 119 -1.31 -25.91 -4.40
C LEU A 119 -2.12 -25.94 -3.09
N LYS A 120 -3.44 -26.14 -3.18
CA LYS A 120 -4.37 -26.16 -2.04
C LYS A 120 -4.23 -24.91 -1.17
N PRO A 121 -4.37 -23.70 -1.71
CA PRO A 121 -4.27 -22.47 -0.92
C PRO A 121 -5.53 -22.32 -0.05
N ASP A 122 -5.34 -21.67 1.11
CA ASP A 122 -6.45 -21.23 1.97
C ASP A 122 -7.01 -19.89 1.50
N LEU A 123 -6.15 -19.07 0.88
CA LEU A 123 -6.47 -17.74 0.40
C LEU A 123 -5.82 -17.45 -0.95
N VAL A 124 -6.59 -16.89 -1.87
CA VAL A 124 -6.08 -16.30 -3.12
C VAL A 124 -6.28 -14.80 -3.07
N LEU A 125 -5.19 -14.02 -3.22
CA LEU A 125 -5.20 -12.58 -3.35
C LEU A 125 -5.31 -12.22 -4.84
N ALA A 126 -6.51 -11.88 -5.27
CA ALA A 126 -6.80 -11.37 -6.60
C ALA A 126 -6.78 -9.83 -6.62
N HIS A 127 -7.01 -9.21 -7.78
CA HIS A 127 -6.98 -7.76 -7.91
C HIS A 127 -8.13 -7.25 -8.78
N ALA A 128 -8.71 -6.12 -8.42
CA ALA A 128 -9.90 -5.57 -9.08
C ALA A 128 -9.66 -5.24 -10.56
N SER A 129 -8.44 -4.82 -10.95
CA SER A 129 -8.13 -4.50 -12.35
C SER A 129 -8.26 -5.69 -13.30
N SER A 130 -8.06 -6.91 -12.81
CA SER A 130 -8.16 -8.16 -13.60
C SER A 130 -9.40 -8.98 -13.28
N ALA A 131 -10.11 -8.70 -12.18
CA ALA A 131 -11.21 -9.51 -11.70
C ALA A 131 -12.36 -9.65 -12.71
N HIS A 132 -12.63 -8.62 -13.50
CA HIS A 132 -13.68 -8.68 -14.53
C HIS A 132 -13.32 -9.69 -15.64
N ASN A 133 -12.10 -9.61 -16.16
CA ASN A 133 -11.65 -10.51 -17.24
C ASN A 133 -11.38 -11.94 -16.74
N ALA A 134 -11.02 -12.10 -15.47
CA ALA A 134 -10.73 -13.37 -14.84
C ALA A 134 -11.92 -13.98 -14.05
N LYS A 135 -13.12 -13.42 -14.22
CA LYS A 135 -14.31 -13.78 -13.43
C LYS A 135 -14.58 -15.29 -13.36
N ASP A 136 -14.54 -15.98 -14.49
CA ASP A 136 -14.81 -17.41 -14.53
C ASP A 136 -13.74 -18.23 -13.80
N GLY A 137 -12.48 -17.85 -13.92
CA GLY A 137 -11.39 -18.50 -13.19
C GLY A 137 -11.49 -18.26 -11.68
N LEU A 138 -11.80 -17.04 -11.25
CA LEU A 138 -12.02 -16.73 -9.82
C LEU A 138 -13.23 -17.49 -9.27
N GLN A 139 -14.31 -17.66 -10.07
CA GLN A 139 -15.46 -18.44 -9.66
C GLN A 139 -15.10 -19.93 -9.51
N GLN A 140 -14.35 -20.51 -10.44
CA GLN A 140 -13.88 -21.90 -10.32
C GLN A 140 -13.04 -22.13 -9.06
N LEU A 141 -12.21 -21.17 -8.65
CA LEU A 141 -11.48 -21.24 -7.37
C LEU A 141 -12.43 -21.23 -6.17
N LYS A 142 -13.45 -20.35 -6.17
CA LYS A 142 -14.49 -20.31 -5.13
C LYS A 142 -15.27 -21.63 -5.07
N ASP A 143 -15.64 -22.19 -6.22
CA ASP A 143 -16.38 -23.47 -6.33
C ASP A 143 -15.53 -24.66 -5.83
N ALA A 144 -14.21 -24.57 -5.95
CA ALA A 144 -13.26 -25.53 -5.36
C ALA A 144 -13.07 -25.34 -3.84
N GLY A 145 -13.82 -24.42 -3.21
CA GLY A 145 -13.77 -24.15 -1.77
C GLY A 145 -12.61 -23.26 -1.32
N ILE A 146 -11.93 -22.59 -2.24
CA ILE A 146 -10.82 -21.69 -1.95
C ILE A 146 -11.36 -20.28 -1.66
N THR A 147 -10.92 -19.66 -0.59
CA THR A 147 -11.26 -18.25 -0.31
C THR A 147 -10.55 -17.32 -1.28
N VAL A 148 -11.30 -16.51 -2.01
CA VAL A 148 -10.76 -15.49 -2.93
C VAL A 148 -11.06 -14.10 -2.36
N LEU A 149 -10.01 -13.30 -2.17
CA LEU A 149 -10.09 -11.90 -1.73
C LEU A 149 -9.61 -11.00 -2.86
N VAL A 150 -10.49 -10.17 -3.38
CA VAL A 150 -10.15 -9.20 -4.43
C VAL A 150 -9.67 -7.90 -3.78
N ILE A 151 -8.44 -7.48 -4.09
CA ILE A 151 -7.86 -6.24 -3.60
C ILE A 151 -8.19 -5.09 -4.55
N ASN A 152 -8.47 -3.91 -4.02
CA ASN A 152 -8.81 -2.71 -4.78
C ASN A 152 -7.71 -2.29 -5.75
N SER A 153 -8.11 -1.70 -6.87
CA SER A 153 -7.20 -0.89 -7.69
C SER A 153 -6.88 0.41 -6.96
N ALA A 154 -5.61 0.64 -6.65
CA ALA A 154 -5.19 1.85 -5.97
C ALA A 154 -4.89 2.96 -6.98
N THR A 155 -5.45 4.14 -6.75
CA THR A 155 -5.18 5.36 -7.51
C THR A 155 -4.46 6.42 -6.68
N SER A 156 -4.37 6.22 -5.37
CA SER A 156 -3.76 7.14 -4.40
C SER A 156 -2.94 6.37 -3.35
N PHE A 157 -2.09 7.07 -2.59
CA PHE A 157 -1.46 6.47 -1.40
C PHE A 157 -2.48 5.98 -0.38
N ASN A 158 -3.63 6.65 -0.25
CA ASN A 158 -4.67 6.20 0.67
C ASN A 158 -5.28 4.86 0.25
N ASP A 159 -5.43 4.61 -1.04
CA ASP A 159 -5.89 3.31 -1.55
C ASP A 159 -4.85 2.22 -1.32
N VAL A 160 -3.55 2.56 -1.44
CA VAL A 160 -2.46 1.62 -1.08
C VAL A 160 -2.53 1.26 0.40
N TYR A 161 -2.74 2.23 1.29
CA TYR A 161 -2.91 1.96 2.72
C TYR A 161 -4.14 1.10 3.00
N ALA A 162 -5.25 1.33 2.29
CA ALA A 162 -6.44 0.52 2.40
C ALA A 162 -6.19 -0.94 1.95
N SER A 163 -5.42 -1.14 0.88
CA SER A 163 -5.04 -2.48 0.41
C SER A 163 -4.14 -3.22 1.41
N ILE A 164 -3.15 -2.53 1.99
CA ILE A 164 -2.28 -3.08 3.04
C ILE A 164 -3.11 -3.47 4.27
N LYS A 165 -4.04 -2.61 4.68
CA LYS A 165 -4.93 -2.86 5.81
C LYS A 165 -5.87 -4.04 5.56
N LEU A 166 -6.46 -4.13 4.37
CA LEU A 166 -7.36 -5.21 3.97
C LEU A 166 -6.65 -6.57 4.01
N ILE A 167 -5.45 -6.66 3.43
CA ILE A 167 -4.65 -7.90 3.46
C ILE A 167 -4.26 -8.22 4.91
N GLY A 168 -3.85 -7.21 5.70
CA GLY A 168 -3.53 -7.40 7.12
C GLY A 168 -4.68 -7.95 7.94
N GLN A 169 -5.89 -7.43 7.76
CA GLN A 169 -7.11 -7.93 8.41
C GLN A 169 -7.42 -9.38 7.98
N ALA A 170 -7.37 -9.66 6.69
CA ALA A 170 -7.68 -10.97 6.12
C ALA A 170 -6.68 -12.07 6.53
N THR A 171 -5.46 -11.69 6.94
CA THR A 171 -4.37 -12.61 7.24
C THR A 171 -3.96 -12.64 8.71
N GLY A 172 -4.66 -11.88 9.58
CA GLY A 172 -4.33 -11.82 11.01
C GLY A 172 -3.06 -10.99 11.31
N THR A 173 -2.62 -10.14 10.38
CA THR A 173 -1.41 -9.31 10.52
C THR A 173 -1.75 -7.81 10.57
N ALA A 174 -2.88 -7.44 11.19
CA ALA A 174 -3.37 -6.06 11.24
C ALA A 174 -2.38 -5.09 11.88
N ASP A 175 -1.74 -5.47 13.00
CA ASP A 175 -0.74 -4.62 13.67
C ASP A 175 0.48 -4.37 12.77
N LYS A 176 0.91 -5.40 12.03
CA LYS A 176 2.01 -5.26 11.07
C LYS A 176 1.62 -4.34 9.91
N ALA A 177 0.36 -4.40 9.47
CA ALA A 177 -0.17 -3.51 8.43
C ALA A 177 -0.15 -2.04 8.89
N GLU A 178 -0.59 -1.75 10.12
CA GLU A 178 -0.53 -0.39 10.68
C GLU A 178 0.92 0.09 10.81
N GLN A 179 1.87 -0.79 11.20
CA GLN A 179 3.29 -0.44 11.25
C GLN A 179 3.84 -0.10 9.87
N VAL A 180 3.56 -0.91 8.84
CA VAL A 180 4.00 -0.66 7.45
C VAL A 180 3.44 0.68 6.95
N ILE A 181 2.15 0.95 7.19
CA ILE A 181 1.50 2.21 6.82
C ILE A 181 2.14 3.40 7.54
N HIS A 182 2.41 3.25 8.85
CA HIS A 182 3.09 4.28 9.64
C HIS A 182 4.47 4.62 9.04
N ASP A 183 5.26 3.61 8.73
CA ASP A 183 6.62 3.78 8.18
C ASP A 183 6.59 4.44 6.80
N MET A 184 5.64 4.04 5.93
CA MET A 184 5.41 4.70 4.64
C MET A 184 5.08 6.19 4.81
N LYS A 185 4.12 6.52 5.68
CA LYS A 185 3.73 7.91 5.96
C LYS A 185 4.88 8.73 6.52
N ALA A 186 5.68 8.15 7.41
CA ALA A 186 6.84 8.83 7.99
C ALA A 186 7.90 9.16 6.92
N LYS A 187 8.21 8.22 6.01
CA LYS A 187 9.12 8.46 4.88
C LYS A 187 8.60 9.55 3.94
N LEU A 188 7.33 9.50 3.56
CA LEU A 188 6.72 10.52 2.70
C LEU A 188 6.73 11.91 3.37
N ALA A 189 6.48 11.99 4.68
CA ALA A 189 6.55 13.23 5.43
C ALA A 189 7.98 13.80 5.44
N GLN A 190 9.00 12.97 5.62
CA GLN A 190 10.40 13.40 5.56
C GLN A 190 10.77 13.94 4.16
N MET A 191 10.33 13.29 3.08
CA MET A 191 10.56 13.76 1.72
C MET A 191 9.85 15.10 1.46
N LYS A 192 8.61 15.23 1.94
CA LYS A 192 7.83 16.46 1.82
C LYS A 192 8.49 17.63 2.58
N GLU A 193 9.06 17.38 3.77
CA GLU A 193 9.81 18.42 4.50
C GLU A 193 11.09 18.84 3.75
N LYS A 194 11.83 17.89 3.16
CA LYS A 194 12.98 18.23 2.30
C LYS A 194 12.55 19.04 1.08
N ALA A 195 11.44 18.67 0.45
CA ALA A 195 10.92 19.36 -0.73
C ALA A 195 10.54 20.83 -0.45
N LYS A 196 10.18 21.20 0.78
CA LYS A 196 9.94 22.61 1.17
C LYS A 196 11.15 23.52 1.00
N GLN A 197 12.36 22.94 0.94
CA GLN A 197 13.58 23.71 0.68
C GLN A 197 13.71 24.14 -0.80
N ILE A 198 12.89 23.61 -1.69
CA ILE A 198 12.88 23.97 -3.11
C ILE A 198 12.12 25.28 -3.28
N PRO A 199 12.77 26.39 -3.68
CA PRO A 199 12.10 27.64 -3.93
C PRO A 199 11.03 27.50 -5.04
N ALA A 200 9.96 28.28 -4.97
CA ALA A 200 8.84 28.17 -5.90
C ALA A 200 9.26 28.39 -7.38
N ASP A 201 10.27 29.24 -7.61
CA ASP A 201 10.85 29.51 -8.94
C ASP A 201 11.81 28.39 -9.41
N LYS A 202 12.15 27.44 -8.55
CA LYS A 202 12.98 26.27 -8.84
C LYS A 202 12.16 24.97 -9.00
N GLN A 203 10.86 25.02 -8.73
CA GLN A 203 9.99 23.90 -8.99
C GLN A 203 9.88 23.64 -10.50
N VAL A 204 10.18 22.43 -10.91
CA VAL A 204 10.24 22.05 -12.34
C VAL A 204 8.94 21.42 -12.83
N ASN A 205 8.68 21.60 -14.12
CA ASN A 205 7.58 20.98 -14.84
C ASN A 205 8.04 19.59 -15.32
N VAL A 206 7.31 18.54 -14.94
CA VAL A 206 7.66 17.15 -15.20
C VAL A 206 6.62 16.51 -16.09
N TRP A 207 7.08 15.89 -17.18
CA TRP A 207 6.32 14.95 -17.99
C TRP A 207 6.68 13.53 -17.58
N VAL A 208 5.68 12.72 -17.28
CA VAL A 208 5.86 11.27 -17.02
C VAL A 208 5.36 10.52 -18.25
N GLU A 209 6.22 9.77 -18.88
CA GLU A 209 5.89 8.90 -20.01
C GLU A 209 5.81 7.47 -19.52
N VAL A 210 4.59 6.92 -19.52
CA VAL A 210 4.30 5.57 -19.02
C VAL A 210 4.49 4.52 -20.10
N GLU A 211 4.11 4.85 -21.33
CA GLU A 211 4.31 4.03 -22.51
C GLU A 211 4.77 4.86 -23.71
N PRO A 212 5.60 4.31 -24.60
CA PRO A 212 6.11 5.01 -25.78
C PRO A 212 5.04 5.12 -26.88
N PRO A 213 5.24 6.03 -27.88
CA PRO A 213 4.45 6.01 -29.10
C PRO A 213 4.40 4.64 -29.77
N PRO A 214 3.31 4.27 -30.48
CA PRO A 214 2.20 5.14 -30.87
C PRO A 214 1.12 5.35 -29.80
N GLN A 215 1.18 4.64 -28.67
CA GLN A 215 0.21 4.75 -27.57
C GLN A 215 0.87 5.49 -26.38
N LEU A 216 1.10 6.78 -26.55
CA LEU A 216 1.77 7.59 -25.54
C LEU A 216 0.84 7.82 -24.34
N TYR A 217 1.07 7.10 -23.25
CA TYR A 217 0.35 7.26 -21.99
C TYR A 217 1.13 8.10 -21.00
N THR A 218 0.40 8.89 -20.21
CA THR A 218 0.94 9.68 -19.11
C THR A 218 0.13 9.50 -17.83
N ALA A 219 0.63 10.04 -16.73
CA ALA A 219 -0.05 10.08 -15.45
C ALA A 219 -0.64 11.47 -15.22
N GLY A 220 -1.95 11.55 -15.23
CA GLY A 220 -2.70 12.76 -14.91
C GLY A 220 -3.06 12.83 -13.42
N LYS A 221 -3.90 13.81 -13.10
CA LYS A 221 -4.50 14.02 -11.80
C LYS A 221 -5.29 12.79 -11.34
N GLY A 222 -5.31 12.52 -10.03
CA GLY A 222 -6.01 11.37 -9.46
C GLY A 222 -5.27 10.04 -9.66
N THR A 223 -3.96 10.09 -9.92
CA THR A 223 -3.08 8.92 -9.91
C THR A 223 -2.08 9.01 -8.75
N PHE A 224 -1.65 7.86 -8.23
CA PHE A 224 -0.59 7.85 -7.23
C PHE A 224 0.74 8.44 -7.77
N MET A 225 0.97 8.38 -9.08
CA MET A 225 2.13 9.00 -9.72
C MET A 225 2.07 10.53 -9.62
N ASP A 226 0.90 11.13 -9.81
CA ASP A 226 0.70 12.57 -9.59
C ASP A 226 0.95 12.95 -8.13
N GLU A 227 0.44 12.15 -7.18
CA GLU A 227 0.73 12.33 -5.75
C GLU A 227 2.24 12.21 -5.43
N MET A 228 2.97 11.27 -6.08
CA MET A 228 4.43 11.13 -5.91
C MET A 228 5.16 12.41 -6.30
N LEU A 229 4.79 13.02 -7.45
CA LEU A 229 5.36 14.29 -7.89
C LEU A 229 5.03 15.44 -6.91
N GLN A 230 3.80 15.48 -6.39
CA GLN A 230 3.38 16.48 -5.40
C GLN A 230 4.18 16.39 -4.11
N VAL A 231 4.49 15.16 -3.62
CA VAL A 231 5.31 14.96 -2.41
C VAL A 231 6.66 15.65 -2.51
N ILE A 232 7.25 15.67 -3.69
CA ILE A 232 8.57 16.26 -3.95
C ILE A 232 8.52 17.67 -4.54
N SER A 233 7.35 18.33 -4.52
CA SER A 233 7.14 19.67 -5.09
C SER A 233 7.48 19.80 -6.57
N ALA A 234 7.35 18.73 -7.35
CA ALA A 234 7.43 18.75 -8.80
C ALA A 234 6.03 19.00 -9.40
N ARG A 235 5.97 19.77 -10.49
CA ARG A 235 4.72 20.08 -11.17
C ARG A 235 4.46 19.07 -12.27
N ASN A 236 3.40 18.29 -12.13
CA ASN A 236 2.94 17.43 -13.21
C ASN A 236 2.34 18.27 -14.34
N VAL A 237 2.95 18.25 -15.53
CA VAL A 237 2.43 19.02 -16.68
C VAL A 237 1.13 18.44 -17.23
N ALA A 238 0.83 17.17 -16.95
CA ALA A 238 -0.43 16.51 -17.31
C ALA A 238 -1.47 16.56 -16.17
N GLY A 239 -1.26 17.40 -15.14
CA GLY A 239 -2.13 17.50 -13.97
C GLY A 239 -3.52 18.09 -14.24
N ASP A 240 -3.82 18.56 -15.46
CA ASP A 240 -5.13 18.95 -15.95
C ASP A 240 -5.93 17.76 -16.54
N LEU A 241 -5.26 16.65 -16.85
CA LEU A 241 -5.87 15.43 -17.36
C LEU A 241 -6.21 14.48 -16.20
N GLU A 242 -7.25 13.65 -16.36
CA GLU A 242 -7.68 12.69 -15.34
C GLU A 242 -7.10 11.28 -15.60
N GLY A 243 -6.64 10.61 -14.55
CA GLY A 243 -6.24 9.21 -14.59
C GLY A 243 -4.98 8.96 -15.44
N TRP A 244 -5.04 7.95 -16.28
CA TRP A 244 -3.95 7.51 -17.16
C TRP A 244 -4.32 7.78 -18.63
N PRO A 245 -4.32 9.02 -19.08
CA PRO A 245 -4.77 9.36 -20.43
C PRO A 245 -3.74 9.01 -21.49
N MET A 246 -4.25 8.60 -22.66
CA MET A 246 -3.47 8.54 -23.89
C MET A 246 -3.48 9.92 -24.54
N VAL A 247 -2.34 10.41 -24.97
CA VAL A 247 -2.16 11.72 -25.64
C VAL A 247 -1.37 11.56 -26.93
N THR A 248 -1.44 12.55 -27.81
CA THR A 248 -0.58 12.59 -28.98
C THR A 248 0.83 13.11 -28.62
N GLU A 249 1.81 12.80 -29.45
CA GLU A 249 3.18 13.29 -29.24
C GLU A 249 3.21 14.84 -29.33
N GLU A 250 2.40 15.45 -30.20
CA GLU A 250 2.29 16.90 -30.34
C GLU A 250 1.74 17.56 -29.06
N GLN A 251 0.75 16.93 -28.42
CA GLN A 251 0.21 17.40 -27.16
C GLN A 251 1.27 17.34 -26.05
N ALA A 252 1.99 16.21 -25.95
CA ALA A 252 3.05 16.03 -24.97
C ALA A 252 4.19 17.06 -25.15
N VAL A 253 4.64 17.28 -26.38
CA VAL A 253 5.67 18.30 -26.73
C VAL A 253 5.21 19.70 -26.39
N ALA A 254 3.90 20.01 -26.56
CA ALA A 254 3.35 21.33 -26.30
C ALA A 254 3.40 21.73 -24.81
N TYR A 255 3.48 20.78 -23.88
CA TYR A 255 3.66 21.05 -22.45
C TYR A 255 5.05 21.61 -22.11
N LYS A 256 6.06 21.43 -22.96
CA LYS A 256 7.44 21.93 -22.80
C LYS A 256 8.03 21.61 -21.40
N PRO A 257 8.05 20.35 -20.98
CA PRO A 257 8.54 19.97 -19.67
C PRO A 257 10.01 20.33 -19.47
N ASP A 258 10.40 20.61 -18.22
CA ASP A 258 11.79 20.82 -17.78
C ASP A 258 12.52 19.51 -17.53
N VAL A 259 11.74 18.46 -17.18
CA VAL A 259 12.20 17.10 -16.91
C VAL A 259 11.23 16.10 -17.55
N ILE A 260 11.76 15.03 -18.11
CA ILE A 260 11.00 13.87 -18.58
C ILE A 260 11.41 12.66 -17.76
N ILE A 261 10.44 11.93 -17.25
CA ILE A 261 10.61 10.63 -16.59
C ILE A 261 9.98 9.56 -17.47
N THR A 262 10.70 8.50 -17.75
CA THR A 262 10.16 7.32 -18.44
C THR A 262 10.14 6.14 -17.49
N THR A 263 9.05 5.35 -17.53
CA THR A 263 8.86 4.19 -16.63
C THR A 263 9.13 2.85 -17.35
N TYR A 264 9.66 2.89 -18.59
CA TYR A 264 9.85 1.71 -19.44
C TYR A 264 11.26 1.62 -20.06
N SER A 265 12.25 2.32 -19.46
CA SER A 265 13.64 2.39 -19.95
C SER A 265 13.75 3.05 -21.34
N GLY A 266 13.02 4.15 -21.54
CA GLY A 266 12.90 4.87 -22.81
C GLY A 266 13.68 6.17 -22.92
N ALA A 267 14.45 6.59 -21.92
CA ALA A 267 15.09 7.92 -21.90
C ALA A 267 15.99 8.16 -23.13
N GLU A 268 16.78 7.17 -23.53
CA GLU A 268 17.65 7.27 -24.71
C GLU A 268 16.82 7.44 -26.01
N GLN A 269 15.66 6.79 -26.09
CA GLN A 269 14.77 6.89 -27.25
C GLN A 269 14.14 8.28 -27.31
N VAL A 270 13.67 8.81 -26.18
CA VAL A 270 13.09 10.17 -26.09
C VAL A 270 14.11 11.21 -26.53
N LEU A 271 15.36 11.12 -26.08
CA LEU A 271 16.44 12.04 -26.47
C LEU A 271 16.71 12.05 -28.00
N LYS A 272 16.36 10.99 -28.72
CA LYS A 272 16.56 10.86 -30.18
C LYS A 272 15.33 11.25 -31.00
N ARG A 273 14.16 11.49 -30.39
CA ARG A 273 12.94 11.84 -31.11
C ARG A 273 13.01 13.25 -31.70
N THR A 274 12.83 13.35 -33.00
CA THR A 274 12.92 14.63 -33.72
C THR A 274 11.90 15.66 -33.23
N ALA A 275 10.67 15.24 -32.90
CA ALA A 275 9.63 16.12 -32.41
C ALA A 275 9.98 16.79 -31.05
N TRP A 276 10.82 16.15 -30.25
CA TRP A 276 11.19 16.61 -28.90
C TRP A 276 12.47 17.45 -28.85
N LYS A 277 13.17 17.62 -29.96
CA LYS A 277 14.49 18.29 -30.00
C LYS A 277 14.51 19.69 -29.37
N ASP A 278 13.38 20.40 -29.43
CA ASP A 278 13.24 21.77 -28.92
C ASP A 278 12.64 21.85 -27.51
N VAL A 279 12.25 20.72 -26.92
CA VAL A 279 11.73 20.63 -25.55
C VAL A 279 12.85 20.90 -24.53
N PRO A 280 12.65 21.73 -23.50
CA PRO A 280 13.65 22.08 -22.51
C PRO A 280 14.32 20.87 -21.87
N ALA A 281 13.58 19.84 -21.50
CA ALA A 281 14.11 18.59 -20.94
C ALA A 281 15.13 17.92 -21.86
N VAL A 282 14.86 17.85 -23.16
CA VAL A 282 15.75 17.21 -24.15
C VAL A 282 16.99 18.08 -24.41
N LYS A 283 16.82 19.40 -24.58
CA LYS A 283 17.95 20.32 -24.73
C LYS A 283 18.92 20.28 -23.56
N ASN A 284 18.38 20.16 -22.34
CA ASN A 284 19.16 20.15 -21.11
C ASN A 284 19.56 18.73 -20.67
N LYS A 285 19.24 17.71 -21.46
CA LYS A 285 19.49 16.27 -21.15
C LYS A 285 18.91 15.83 -19.80
N ARG A 286 17.76 16.38 -19.43
CA ARG A 286 17.02 16.03 -18.21
C ARG A 286 15.92 15.04 -18.54
N VAL A 287 16.29 13.90 -19.07
CA VAL A 287 15.42 12.78 -19.41
C VAL A 287 15.97 11.57 -18.64
N TYR A 288 15.15 10.99 -17.78
CA TYR A 288 15.60 9.93 -16.88
C TYR A 288 14.68 8.72 -16.93
N ASP A 289 15.26 7.55 -16.87
CA ASP A 289 14.55 6.32 -16.58
C ASP A 289 14.45 6.13 -15.08
N VAL A 290 13.32 5.59 -14.61
CA VAL A 290 13.12 5.16 -13.24
C VAL A 290 12.69 3.70 -13.20
N ASN A 291 12.93 3.04 -12.07
CA ASN A 291 12.54 1.66 -11.89
C ASN A 291 11.02 1.51 -11.97
N THR A 292 10.53 0.87 -13.03
CA THR A 292 9.11 0.62 -13.30
C THR A 292 8.41 0.02 -12.09
N ASP A 293 9.01 -0.97 -11.44
CA ASP A 293 8.41 -1.69 -10.33
C ASP A 293 8.16 -0.79 -9.10
N LEU A 294 9.04 0.19 -8.88
CA LEU A 294 8.91 1.12 -7.75
C LEU A 294 7.85 2.20 -7.98
N VAL A 295 7.59 2.56 -9.23
CA VAL A 295 6.68 3.67 -9.57
C VAL A 295 5.35 3.21 -10.18
N SER A 296 5.19 1.89 -10.47
CA SER A 296 3.97 1.36 -11.10
C SER A 296 3.25 0.32 -10.26
N ARG A 297 3.86 -0.17 -9.16
CA ARG A 297 3.23 -1.15 -8.26
C ARG A 297 2.68 -0.46 -7.02
N PRO A 298 1.35 -0.37 -6.85
CA PRO A 298 0.74 0.26 -5.67
C PRO A 298 0.91 -0.62 -4.42
N GLY A 299 2.07 -0.47 -3.78
CA GLY A 299 2.48 -1.26 -2.62
C GLY A 299 3.44 -0.49 -1.70
N PRO A 300 4.03 -1.18 -0.69
CA PRO A 300 4.90 -0.52 0.29
C PRO A 300 6.12 0.16 -0.31
N ARG A 301 6.59 -0.30 -1.47
CA ARG A 301 7.79 0.23 -2.15
C ARG A 301 7.54 1.51 -2.95
N LEU A 302 6.30 1.99 -3.09
CA LEU A 302 6.04 3.29 -3.71
C LEU A 302 6.83 4.44 -3.06
N VAL A 303 7.14 4.34 -1.75
CA VAL A 303 7.96 5.35 -1.07
C VAL A 303 9.41 5.38 -1.58
N GLU A 304 9.94 4.23 -2.02
CA GLU A 304 11.25 4.15 -2.69
C GLU A 304 11.18 4.77 -4.08
N GLY A 305 10.06 4.58 -4.79
CA GLY A 305 9.80 5.23 -6.07
C GLY A 305 9.76 6.76 -5.96
N VAL A 306 9.13 7.30 -4.91
CA VAL A 306 9.18 8.76 -4.63
C VAL A 306 10.61 9.23 -4.40
N GLU A 307 11.42 8.46 -3.68
CA GLU A 307 12.83 8.79 -3.44
C GLU A 307 13.65 8.78 -4.74
N GLU A 308 13.42 7.80 -5.61
CA GLU A 308 14.07 7.71 -6.91
C GLU A 308 13.71 8.90 -7.82
N LEU A 309 12.41 9.23 -7.92
CA LEU A 309 11.94 10.42 -8.62
C LEU A 309 12.58 11.70 -8.06
N ALA A 310 12.63 11.83 -6.73
CA ALA A 310 13.21 12.99 -6.06
C ALA A 310 14.69 13.17 -6.41
N LYS A 311 15.48 12.10 -6.41
CA LYS A 311 16.90 12.11 -6.79
C LYS A 311 17.11 12.44 -8.27
N ALA A 312 16.26 11.90 -9.15
CA ALA A 312 16.33 12.19 -10.59
C ALA A 312 15.96 13.65 -10.90
N ILE A 313 14.92 14.16 -10.25
CA ILE A 313 14.37 15.50 -10.54
C ILE A 313 15.14 16.62 -9.82
N TYR A 314 15.53 16.40 -8.57
CA TYR A 314 16.18 17.38 -7.69
C TYR A 314 17.44 16.82 -7.00
N PRO A 315 18.49 16.43 -7.76
CA PRO A 315 19.67 15.75 -7.20
C PRO A 315 20.43 16.57 -6.17
N ASP A 316 20.32 17.92 -6.19
CA ASP A 316 20.97 18.79 -5.22
C ASP A 316 20.27 18.79 -3.86
N VAL A 317 18.97 18.48 -3.82
CA VAL A 317 18.15 18.46 -2.59
C VAL A 317 18.05 17.05 -2.02
N PHE A 318 17.88 16.06 -2.88
CA PHE A 318 17.71 14.65 -2.51
C PHE A 318 18.96 13.84 -2.88
N LYS A 319 19.96 13.91 -2.01
CA LYS A 319 21.23 13.18 -2.15
C LYS A 319 21.13 11.76 -1.61
#